data_921cf5cfa6ac85ab1505054ceff3e8d0
#
_entry.id   921cf5cfa6ac85ab1505054ceff3e8d0
#
_cell.length_a   1.000
_cell.length_b   1.000
_cell.length_c   1.000
_cell.angle_alpha   90.00
_cell.angle_beta   90.00
_cell.angle_gamma   90.00
#
_symmetry.space_group_name_H-M   'P 1'
#
loop_
_entity.id
_entity.type
_entity.pdbx_description
1 polymer ?
#
loop_
_entity_poly.entity_id
_entity_poly.type
_entity_poly.pdbx_seq_one_letter_code
_entity_poly.pdbx_strand_id
1 'polypeptide(L)'
;MSVRTKSVYLLAGLVACSMGDETEMSTTREPRQSVVAESDIPSDIDRESWARVAIPDPDTLDADGRRAYDVIVNPDSRYASGPRGPITAWLYSPLMAEHVFPASTYLRFGTEKDQRLTELTILTTAREVRSQYEWTAHEPLARRAGLEQEIIDLLRRRGDLDGAEGIPGLGAVERTIVRFAREAVSEEKVSSDTYADAMEHFGQKGVMDLAGLVGYYNFVNITLKAFDVQLAPGRERLLPDLW
;
A
#
# COMPACT_ATOMS: atom_id res chain seq x y z
N MET A 1 -58.57 61.70 21.56
CA MET A 1 -57.62 62.78 21.30
C MET A 1 -56.59 62.19 20.29
N SER A 2 -56.87 62.34 19.13
CA SER A 2 -56.40 63.17 18.02
C SER A 2 -54.95 63.68 18.20
N VAL A 3 -54.04 63.28 17.33
CA VAL A 3 -53.29 64.18 16.46
C VAL A 3 -52.61 63.33 15.33
N ARG A 4 -52.91 63.80 14.15
CA ARG A 4 -52.34 63.47 12.84
C ARG A 4 -50.88 63.99 12.71
N THR A 5 -50.06 63.38 11.85
CA THR A 5 -49.46 64.13 10.72
C THR A 5 -48.34 63.23 10.08
N LYS A 6 -48.42 62.98 8.88
CA LYS A 6 -48.00 63.39 7.53
C LYS A 6 -46.92 62.49 6.95
N SER A 7 -47.30 61.99 5.82
CA SER A 7 -46.48 61.38 4.77
C SER A 7 -45.34 62.26 4.25
N VAL A 8 -44.21 61.67 3.94
CA VAL A 8 -43.32 62.14 2.84
C VAL A 8 -42.90 60.96 2.01
N TYR A 9 -43.30 60.99 0.76
CA TYR A 9 -42.81 60.09 -0.28
C TYR A 9 -41.42 60.56 -0.75
N LEU A 10 -40.47 59.63 -0.86
CA LEU A 10 -39.31 59.80 -1.72
C LEU A 10 -39.09 58.55 -2.55
N LEU A 11 -39.28 58.67 -3.87
CA LEU A 11 -38.87 57.71 -4.89
C LEU A 11 -37.35 57.77 -5.01
N ALA A 12 -36.70 56.62 -5.04
CA ALA A 12 -35.46 56.46 -5.85
C ALA A 12 -35.16 54.99 -6.08
N GLY A 13 -35.18 54.57 -7.30
CA GLY A 13 -34.13 53.87 -7.99
C GLY A 13 -34.05 52.37 -7.80
N LEU A 14 -34.76 51.61 -8.65
CA LEU A 14 -34.38 50.20 -8.96
C LEU A 14 -32.98 50.19 -9.61
N VAL A 15 -32.02 49.52 -8.91
CA VAL A 15 -30.87 48.94 -9.57
C VAL A 15 -31.00 47.42 -9.39
N ALA A 16 -31.35 46.74 -10.48
CA ALA A 16 -31.32 45.32 -10.59
C ALA A 16 -29.84 44.85 -10.61
N CYS A 17 -29.33 44.34 -9.52
CA CYS A 17 -28.07 43.60 -9.49
C CYS A 17 -28.41 42.15 -9.79
N SER A 18 -28.09 41.71 -11.02
CA SER A 18 -28.07 40.36 -11.46
C SER A 18 -27.03 39.60 -10.62
N MET A 19 -27.49 38.81 -9.68
CA MET A 19 -26.65 37.81 -9.01
C MET A 19 -26.48 36.66 -10.00
N GLY A 20 -25.32 36.61 -10.63
CA GLY A 20 -24.86 35.43 -11.34
C GLY A 20 -24.68 34.30 -10.36
N ASP A 21 -25.37 33.21 -10.64
CA ASP A 21 -25.24 31.92 -9.98
C ASP A 21 -23.89 31.33 -10.42
N GLU A 22 -22.82 31.65 -9.68
CA GLU A 22 -21.55 30.92 -9.80
C GLU A 22 -21.70 29.59 -9.08
N THR A 23 -22.21 28.60 -9.80
CA THR A 23 -22.07 27.21 -9.45
C THR A 23 -20.58 26.89 -9.48
N GLU A 24 -19.89 27.01 -8.34
CA GLU A 24 -18.58 26.40 -8.14
C GLU A 24 -18.70 24.89 -8.39
N MET A 25 -18.39 24.47 -9.60
CA MET A 25 -18.06 23.08 -9.87
C MET A 25 -16.79 22.77 -9.10
N SER A 26 -16.95 22.20 -7.89
CA SER A 26 -15.87 21.52 -7.18
C SER A 26 -15.38 20.38 -8.05
N THR A 27 -14.42 20.65 -8.91
CA THR A 27 -13.65 19.62 -9.58
C THR A 27 -12.80 18.95 -8.52
N THR A 28 -13.28 17.84 -7.96
CA THR A 28 -12.45 16.88 -7.24
C THR A 28 -11.40 16.38 -8.22
N ARG A 29 -10.25 17.07 -8.18
CA ARG A 29 -9.09 16.70 -8.97
C ARG A 29 -8.64 15.35 -8.48
N GLU A 30 -8.81 14.29 -9.28
CA GLU A 30 -8.21 13.00 -8.97
C GLU A 30 -6.71 13.23 -8.71
N PRO A 31 -6.17 12.66 -7.61
CA PRO A 31 -4.75 12.80 -7.29
C PRO A 31 -3.95 12.24 -8.47
N ARG A 32 -3.17 13.10 -9.14
CA ARG A 32 -2.31 12.67 -10.24
C ARG A 32 -1.26 11.71 -9.69
N GLN A 33 -1.21 10.52 -10.24
CA GLN A 33 -0.07 9.63 -10.07
C GLN A 33 1.17 10.38 -10.56
N SER A 34 2.14 10.60 -9.67
CA SER A 34 3.36 11.31 -10.01
C SER A 34 4.44 10.33 -10.43
N VAL A 35 5.19 10.68 -11.46
CA VAL A 35 6.40 9.94 -11.85
C VAL A 35 7.57 10.41 -10.99
N VAL A 36 8.39 9.49 -10.51
CA VAL A 36 9.60 9.79 -9.74
C VAL A 36 10.58 10.55 -10.63
N ALA A 37 10.95 11.77 -10.26
CA ALA A 37 11.99 12.53 -10.92
C ALA A 37 13.37 12.26 -10.29
N GLU A 38 14.44 12.44 -11.06
CA GLU A 38 15.81 12.32 -10.55
C GLU A 38 16.07 13.29 -9.38
N SER A 39 15.47 14.47 -9.44
CA SER A 39 15.54 15.48 -8.37
C SER A 39 14.86 15.08 -7.07
N ASP A 40 13.98 14.07 -7.10
CA ASP A 40 13.27 13.59 -5.90
C ASP A 40 14.14 12.64 -5.07
N ILE A 41 15.24 12.15 -5.65
CA ILE A 41 16.11 11.17 -5.00
C ILE A 41 17.08 11.86 -4.05
N PRO A 42 17.06 11.57 -2.73
CA PRO A 42 17.99 12.13 -1.78
C PRO A 42 19.45 11.85 -2.11
N SER A 43 20.36 12.71 -1.62
CA SER A 43 21.80 12.62 -1.93
C SER A 43 22.51 11.46 -1.23
N ASP A 44 21.91 10.90 -0.19
CA ASP A 44 22.42 9.74 0.56
C ASP A 44 21.94 8.38 0.00
N ILE A 45 21.28 8.40 -1.17
CA ILE A 45 20.83 7.20 -1.87
C ILE A 45 21.87 6.77 -2.90
N ASP A 46 22.32 5.52 -2.81
CA ASP A 46 23.11 4.86 -3.82
C ASP A 46 22.32 4.71 -5.13
N ARG A 47 22.92 5.04 -6.28
CA ARG A 47 22.24 5.14 -7.58
C ARG A 47 22.08 3.81 -8.31
N GLU A 48 22.62 2.72 -7.78
CA GLU A 48 22.43 1.37 -8.32
C GLU A 48 21.36 0.60 -7.54
N SER A 49 21.44 0.66 -6.22
CA SER A 49 20.48 -0.01 -5.32
C SER A 49 19.17 0.75 -5.11
N TRP A 50 19.17 2.05 -5.33
CA TRP A 50 18.10 3.00 -4.96
C TRP A 50 17.78 2.96 -3.46
N ALA A 51 18.80 2.77 -2.62
CA ALA A 51 18.71 2.68 -1.17
C ALA A 51 19.92 3.34 -0.52
N ARG A 52 19.89 3.51 0.83
CA ARG A 52 21.04 4.00 1.61
C ARG A 52 22.21 3.04 1.68
N VAL A 53 22.14 1.90 1.04
CA VAL A 53 23.21 0.89 1.01
C VAL A 53 23.47 0.46 -0.42
N ALA A 54 24.74 0.24 -0.77
CA ALA A 54 25.14 -0.28 -2.07
C ALA A 54 24.70 -1.74 -2.25
N ILE A 55 24.67 -2.21 -3.48
CA ILE A 55 24.51 -3.65 -3.76
C ILE A 55 25.79 -4.35 -3.31
N PRO A 56 25.72 -5.37 -2.42
CA PRO A 56 26.90 -6.12 -2.02
C PRO A 56 27.56 -6.81 -3.22
N ASP A 57 28.87 -6.63 -3.36
CA ASP A 57 29.66 -7.33 -4.36
C ASP A 57 29.78 -8.82 -3.96
N PRO A 58 29.22 -9.75 -4.74
CA PRO A 58 29.24 -11.17 -4.42
C PRO A 58 30.68 -11.73 -4.27
N ASP A 59 31.69 -11.15 -4.91
CA ASP A 59 33.05 -11.63 -4.85
C ASP A 59 33.78 -11.25 -3.56
N THR A 60 33.22 -10.29 -2.80
CA THR A 60 33.77 -9.82 -1.51
C THR A 60 33.07 -10.39 -0.29
N LEU A 61 32.00 -11.17 -0.49
CA LEU A 61 31.23 -11.74 0.61
C LEU A 61 32.01 -12.83 1.34
N ASP A 62 31.88 -12.81 2.67
CA ASP A 62 32.34 -13.94 3.50
C ASP A 62 31.47 -15.21 3.30
N ALA A 63 31.76 -16.28 4.03
CA ALA A 63 31.05 -17.54 3.89
C ALA A 63 29.54 -17.43 4.21
N ASP A 64 29.17 -16.62 5.21
CA ASP A 64 27.77 -16.41 5.61
C ASP A 64 27.05 -15.56 4.55
N GLY A 65 27.70 -14.49 4.11
CA GLY A 65 27.20 -13.63 3.04
C GLY A 65 27.00 -14.39 1.73
N ARG A 66 27.91 -15.26 1.37
CA ARG A 66 27.79 -16.09 0.17
C ARG A 66 26.59 -17.04 0.26
N ARG A 67 26.41 -17.75 1.38
CA ARG A 67 25.26 -18.64 1.57
C ARG A 67 23.93 -17.87 1.47
N ALA A 68 23.81 -16.73 2.14
CA ALA A 68 22.62 -15.90 2.07
C ALA A 68 22.36 -15.39 0.64
N TYR A 69 23.42 -14.96 -0.04
CA TYR A 69 23.34 -14.53 -1.44
C TYR A 69 22.84 -15.66 -2.35
N ASP A 70 23.40 -16.86 -2.24
CA ASP A 70 23.03 -18.01 -3.08
C ASP A 70 21.59 -18.52 -2.81
N VAL A 71 21.10 -18.38 -1.58
CA VAL A 71 19.69 -18.65 -1.25
C VAL A 71 18.74 -17.68 -1.97
N ILE A 72 19.14 -16.41 -2.08
CA ILE A 72 18.34 -15.35 -2.66
C ILE A 72 18.50 -15.26 -4.17
N VAL A 73 19.74 -15.26 -4.65
CA VAL A 73 20.12 -15.05 -6.04
C VAL A 73 20.49 -16.40 -6.68
N ASN A 74 19.47 -17.17 -7.02
CA ASN A 74 19.62 -18.43 -7.72
C ASN A 74 18.75 -18.42 -9.00
N PRO A 75 19.00 -19.32 -9.97
CA PRO A 75 18.31 -19.32 -11.27
C PRO A 75 16.78 -19.38 -11.18
N ASP A 76 16.25 -20.05 -10.16
CA ASP A 76 14.80 -20.24 -9.98
C ASP A 76 14.16 -19.11 -9.14
N SER A 77 14.98 -18.20 -8.63
CA SER A 77 14.51 -17.09 -7.81
C SER A 77 14.01 -15.92 -8.65
N ARG A 78 13.03 -15.20 -8.12
CA ARG A 78 12.64 -13.87 -8.65
C ARG A 78 13.77 -12.84 -8.59
N TYR A 79 14.87 -13.16 -7.93
CA TYR A 79 16.09 -12.35 -7.81
C TYR A 79 17.27 -12.94 -8.61
N ALA A 80 17.03 -13.81 -9.59
CA ALA A 80 18.07 -14.41 -10.43
C ALA A 80 18.98 -13.36 -11.11
N SER A 81 18.50 -12.16 -11.35
CA SER A 81 19.26 -11.04 -11.93
C SER A 81 19.98 -10.16 -10.87
N GLY A 82 20.01 -10.57 -9.62
CA GLY A 82 20.64 -9.83 -8.52
C GLY A 82 19.63 -9.29 -7.47
N PRO A 83 20.14 -8.92 -6.28
CA PRO A 83 19.32 -8.37 -5.21
C PRO A 83 18.81 -6.98 -5.60
N ARG A 84 17.61 -6.63 -5.13
CA ARG A 84 16.99 -5.33 -5.32
C ARG A 84 15.95 -5.04 -4.24
N GLY A 85 15.62 -3.76 -4.08
CA GLY A 85 14.67 -3.33 -3.07
C GLY A 85 15.12 -3.69 -1.64
N PRO A 86 14.23 -4.17 -0.77
CA PRO A 86 14.57 -4.47 0.63
C PRO A 86 15.61 -5.59 0.76
N ILE A 87 15.71 -6.48 -0.24
CA ILE A 87 16.64 -7.62 -0.24
C ILE A 87 18.09 -7.15 -0.24
N THR A 88 18.41 -6.06 -0.93
CA THR A 88 19.75 -5.47 -0.92
C THR A 88 20.20 -5.16 0.51
N ALA A 89 19.33 -4.54 1.31
CA ALA A 89 19.64 -4.22 2.70
C ALA A 89 19.78 -5.47 3.59
N TRP A 90 19.00 -6.52 3.34
CA TRP A 90 19.05 -7.75 4.15
C TRP A 90 20.38 -8.48 4.02
N LEU A 91 21.03 -8.40 2.88
CA LEU A 91 22.34 -9.04 2.67
C LEU A 91 23.46 -8.48 3.58
N TYR A 92 23.22 -7.31 4.19
CA TYR A 92 24.13 -6.78 5.25
C TYR A 92 23.92 -7.46 6.61
N SER A 93 22.92 -8.35 6.73
CA SER A 93 22.71 -9.26 7.86
C SER A 93 22.46 -10.67 7.32
N PRO A 94 23.49 -11.37 6.85
CA PRO A 94 23.35 -12.57 6.03
C PRO A 94 22.58 -13.70 6.74
N LEU A 95 22.81 -13.94 8.03
CA LEU A 95 22.09 -14.95 8.79
C LEU A 95 20.59 -14.63 8.88
N MET A 96 20.24 -13.35 9.08
CA MET A 96 18.83 -12.94 9.04
C MET A 96 18.24 -13.16 7.64
N ALA A 97 18.93 -12.74 6.60
CA ALA A 97 18.46 -12.89 5.20
C ALA A 97 18.22 -14.35 4.82
N GLU A 98 19.14 -15.24 5.20
CA GLU A 98 19.06 -16.69 4.97
C GLU A 98 17.79 -17.31 5.57
N HIS A 99 17.33 -16.84 6.73
CA HIS A 99 16.13 -17.35 7.40
C HIS A 99 14.84 -16.64 6.96
N VAL A 100 14.89 -15.35 6.74
CA VAL A 100 13.70 -14.54 6.42
C VAL A 100 13.27 -14.73 4.97
N PHE A 101 14.20 -14.87 4.03
CA PHE A 101 13.84 -14.98 2.61
C PHE A 101 13.03 -16.24 2.28
N PRO A 102 13.35 -17.45 2.78
CA PRO A 102 12.53 -18.63 2.56
C PRO A 102 11.11 -18.50 3.14
N ALA A 103 10.95 -17.82 4.29
CA ALA A 103 9.64 -17.54 4.86
C ALA A 103 8.75 -16.74 3.89
N SER A 104 9.34 -15.79 3.17
CA SER A 104 8.63 -15.04 2.11
C SER A 104 8.14 -15.95 0.99
N THR A 105 8.94 -16.88 0.57
CA THR A 105 8.56 -17.82 -0.50
C THR A 105 7.40 -18.71 -0.06
N TYR A 106 7.44 -19.22 1.17
CA TYR A 106 6.33 -19.98 1.73
C TYR A 106 5.05 -19.14 1.85
N LEU A 107 5.12 -17.98 2.48
CA LEU A 107 3.94 -17.14 2.75
C LEU A 107 3.27 -16.65 1.46
N ARG A 108 4.04 -16.45 0.39
CA ARG A 108 3.50 -15.98 -0.89
C ARG A 108 3.02 -17.10 -1.80
N PHE A 109 3.69 -18.25 -1.80
CA PHE A 109 3.48 -19.28 -2.82
C PHE A 109 3.27 -20.69 -2.26
N GLY A 110 3.58 -20.93 -1.00
CA GLY A 110 3.50 -22.23 -0.35
C GLY A 110 2.27 -22.43 0.53
N THR A 111 1.44 -21.40 0.75
CA THR A 111 0.20 -21.47 1.50
C THR A 111 -0.96 -21.96 0.62
N GLU A 112 -2.08 -22.33 1.24
CA GLU A 112 -3.29 -22.77 0.54
C GLU A 112 -4.08 -21.61 -0.10
N LYS A 113 -3.73 -20.35 0.23
CA LYS A 113 -4.36 -19.18 -0.40
C LYS A 113 -3.92 -19.04 -1.85
N ASP A 114 -4.85 -18.73 -2.73
CA ASP A 114 -4.53 -18.37 -4.10
C ASP A 114 -3.77 -17.03 -4.18
N GLN A 115 -3.18 -16.76 -5.34
CA GLN A 115 -2.37 -15.55 -5.54
C GLN A 115 -3.21 -14.27 -5.49
N ARG A 116 -4.49 -14.33 -5.85
CA ARG A 116 -5.41 -13.20 -5.78
C ARG A 116 -5.62 -12.76 -4.32
N LEU A 117 -5.88 -13.70 -3.41
CA LEU A 117 -6.03 -13.43 -1.97
C LEU A 117 -4.70 -13.06 -1.31
N THR A 118 -3.60 -13.63 -1.78
CA THR A 118 -2.25 -13.27 -1.33
C THR A 118 -1.94 -11.82 -1.67
N GLU A 119 -2.16 -11.39 -2.91
CA GLU A 119 -1.90 -10.00 -3.32
C GLU A 119 -2.92 -9.02 -2.70
N LEU A 120 -4.17 -9.42 -2.47
CA LEU A 120 -5.15 -8.66 -1.68
C LEU A 120 -4.60 -8.34 -0.28
N THR A 121 -4.05 -9.36 0.41
CA THR A 121 -3.44 -9.20 1.74
C THR A 121 -2.25 -8.24 1.69
N ILE A 122 -1.38 -8.39 0.70
CA ILE A 122 -0.17 -7.57 0.54
C ILE A 122 -0.54 -6.11 0.26
N LEU A 123 -1.46 -5.85 -0.68
CA LEU A 123 -1.91 -4.49 -0.99
C LEU A 123 -2.60 -3.83 0.21
N THR A 124 -3.43 -4.58 0.95
CA THR A 124 -4.05 -4.05 2.17
C THR A 124 -2.99 -3.64 3.18
N THR A 125 -2.02 -4.52 3.45
CA THR A 125 -0.91 -4.23 4.37
C THR A 125 -0.09 -3.03 3.89
N ALA A 126 0.30 -3.01 2.60
CA ALA A 126 1.06 -1.90 2.02
C ALA A 126 0.32 -0.56 2.15
N ARG A 127 -1.01 -0.56 2.01
CA ARG A 127 -1.84 0.63 2.19
C ARG A 127 -1.86 1.10 3.64
N GLU A 128 -2.05 0.18 4.60
CA GLU A 128 -2.09 0.52 6.02
C GLU A 128 -0.77 1.10 6.53
N VAL A 129 0.36 0.52 6.10
CA VAL A 129 1.70 1.02 6.44
C VAL A 129 2.15 2.18 5.55
N ARG A 130 1.33 2.61 4.57
CA ARG A 130 1.61 3.70 3.63
C ARG A 130 2.87 3.49 2.80
N SER A 131 3.07 2.27 2.32
CA SER A 131 4.24 1.90 1.53
C SER A 131 4.03 2.13 0.04
N GLN A 132 4.53 3.25 -0.46
CA GLN A 132 4.53 3.54 -1.89
C GLN A 132 5.27 2.47 -2.68
N TYR A 133 6.42 2.01 -2.16
CA TYR A 133 7.26 1.01 -2.82
C TYR A 133 6.53 -0.33 -2.99
N GLU A 134 5.99 -0.88 -1.89
CA GLU A 134 5.28 -2.16 -1.92
C GLU A 134 3.99 -2.08 -2.73
N TRP A 135 3.24 -0.99 -2.59
CA TRP A 135 2.05 -0.78 -3.41
C TRP A 135 2.38 -0.80 -4.90
N THR A 136 3.37 0.00 -5.33
CA THR A 136 3.77 0.10 -6.74
C THR A 136 4.34 -1.22 -7.27
N ALA A 137 5.00 -2.00 -6.43
CA ALA A 137 5.52 -3.31 -6.80
C ALA A 137 4.40 -4.37 -6.94
N HIS A 138 3.39 -4.31 -6.07
CA HIS A 138 2.39 -5.37 -5.93
C HIS A 138 1.07 -5.12 -6.67
N GLU A 139 0.67 -3.88 -6.95
CA GLU A 139 -0.54 -3.61 -7.72
C GLU A 139 -0.56 -4.28 -9.10
N PRO A 140 0.52 -4.24 -9.90
CA PRO A 140 0.56 -4.99 -11.17
C PRO A 140 0.50 -6.51 -10.99
N LEU A 141 1.00 -7.04 -9.86
CA LEU A 141 0.91 -8.46 -9.53
C LEU A 141 -0.52 -8.85 -9.16
N ALA A 142 -1.18 -8.04 -8.36
CA ALA A 142 -2.57 -8.22 -7.96
C ALA A 142 -3.51 -8.26 -9.18
N ARG A 143 -3.33 -7.32 -10.13
CA ARG A 143 -4.07 -7.32 -11.40
C ARG A 143 -3.84 -8.60 -12.20
N ARG A 144 -2.60 -9.06 -12.31
CA ARG A 144 -2.27 -10.32 -13.01
C ARG A 144 -2.83 -11.55 -12.30
N ALA A 145 -2.95 -11.51 -10.97
CA ALA A 145 -3.59 -12.56 -10.19
C ALA A 145 -5.13 -12.53 -10.26
N GLY A 146 -5.71 -11.56 -10.97
CA GLY A 146 -7.14 -11.44 -11.16
C GLY A 146 -7.88 -10.67 -10.07
N LEU A 147 -7.16 -9.89 -9.23
CA LEU A 147 -7.81 -9.00 -8.27
C LEU A 147 -8.52 -7.89 -9.02
N GLU A 148 -9.80 -7.70 -8.72
CA GLU A 148 -10.70 -6.77 -9.38
C GLU A 148 -10.25 -5.32 -9.16
N GLN A 149 -10.38 -4.50 -10.21
CA GLN A 149 -9.94 -3.11 -10.17
C GLN A 149 -10.67 -2.31 -9.10
N GLU A 150 -11.95 -2.57 -8.91
CA GLU A 150 -12.79 -1.91 -7.92
C GLU A 150 -12.33 -2.20 -6.49
N ILE A 151 -11.82 -3.42 -6.23
CA ILE A 151 -11.20 -3.78 -4.94
C ILE A 151 -9.88 -3.02 -4.78
N ILE A 152 -9.03 -3.01 -5.80
CA ILE A 152 -7.76 -2.24 -5.76
C ILE A 152 -8.04 -0.77 -5.47
N ASP A 153 -9.05 -0.18 -6.10
CA ASP A 153 -9.42 1.21 -5.90
C ASP A 153 -10.01 1.48 -4.51
N LEU A 154 -10.81 0.53 -3.98
CA LEU A 154 -11.28 0.56 -2.60
C LEU A 154 -10.10 0.59 -1.60
N LEU A 155 -9.15 -0.33 -1.79
CA LEU A 155 -7.95 -0.39 -0.93
C LEU A 155 -7.12 0.88 -1.05
N ARG A 156 -6.86 1.36 -2.28
CA ARG A 156 -6.07 2.57 -2.55
C ARG A 156 -6.59 3.78 -1.79
N ARG A 157 -7.90 3.96 -1.75
CA ARG A 157 -8.56 5.04 -1.01
C ARG A 157 -8.75 4.74 0.47
N ARG A 158 -8.38 3.55 0.94
CA ARG A 158 -8.71 3.04 2.29
C ARG A 158 -10.23 3.13 2.55
N GLY A 159 -11.01 2.84 1.49
CA GLY A 159 -12.47 2.93 1.54
C GLY A 159 -13.07 2.02 2.61
N ASP A 160 -14.23 2.42 3.14
CA ASP A 160 -14.96 1.61 4.10
C ASP A 160 -15.45 0.32 3.44
N LEU A 161 -15.43 -0.77 4.20
CA LEU A 161 -16.02 -2.03 3.78
C LEU A 161 -17.54 -2.02 3.98
N ASP A 162 -18.03 -1.31 4.99
CA ASP A 162 -19.45 -1.10 5.19
C ASP A 162 -19.93 -0.09 4.13
N GLY A 163 -20.86 -0.47 3.29
CA GLY A 163 -21.28 0.33 2.13
C GLY A 163 -20.55 -0.02 0.82
N ALA A 164 -19.66 -1.01 0.85
CA ALA A 164 -19.02 -1.54 -0.36
C ALA A 164 -19.74 -2.79 -0.92
N GLU A 165 -21.06 -2.89 -0.66
CA GLU A 165 -21.90 -3.94 -1.23
C GLU A 165 -21.97 -3.77 -2.76
N GLY A 166 -21.88 -4.89 -3.46
CA GLY A 166 -21.96 -4.91 -4.92
C GLY A 166 -20.62 -4.68 -5.64
N ILE A 167 -19.50 -4.50 -4.92
CA ILE A 167 -18.19 -4.55 -5.56
C ILE A 167 -17.91 -5.98 -6.01
N PRO A 168 -17.69 -6.21 -7.32
CA PRO A 168 -17.39 -7.54 -7.83
C PRO A 168 -16.20 -8.17 -7.12
N GLY A 169 -16.30 -9.45 -6.77
CA GLY A 169 -15.21 -10.19 -6.13
C GLY A 169 -14.95 -9.86 -4.65
N LEU A 170 -15.62 -8.85 -4.07
CA LEU A 170 -15.48 -8.49 -2.65
C LEU A 170 -16.50 -9.28 -1.80
N GLY A 171 -16.28 -10.57 -1.65
CA GLY A 171 -17.10 -11.47 -0.83
C GLY A 171 -16.72 -11.46 0.65
N ALA A 172 -17.24 -12.43 1.40
CA ALA A 172 -16.98 -12.58 2.83
C ALA A 172 -15.48 -12.82 3.12
N VAL A 173 -14.85 -13.68 2.33
CA VAL A 173 -13.42 -14.02 2.47
C VAL A 173 -12.54 -12.78 2.27
N GLU A 174 -12.77 -12.01 1.22
CA GLU A 174 -12.01 -10.80 0.91
C GLU A 174 -12.19 -9.74 2.00
N ARG A 175 -13.42 -9.53 2.46
CA ARG A 175 -13.72 -8.60 3.56
C ARG A 175 -13.01 -9.00 4.83
N THR A 176 -13.00 -10.29 5.16
CA THR A 176 -12.29 -10.82 6.33
C THR A 176 -10.79 -10.57 6.22
N ILE A 177 -10.16 -10.83 5.07
CA ILE A 177 -8.74 -10.53 4.84
C ILE A 177 -8.45 -9.04 5.04
N VAL A 178 -9.27 -8.16 4.44
CA VAL A 178 -9.05 -6.72 4.53
C VAL A 178 -9.21 -6.21 5.96
N ARG A 179 -10.25 -6.64 6.69
CA ARG A 179 -10.43 -6.30 8.11
C ARG A 179 -9.25 -6.79 8.94
N PHE A 180 -8.91 -8.07 8.80
CA PHE A 180 -7.81 -8.69 9.55
C PHE A 180 -6.50 -7.92 9.35
N ALA A 181 -6.12 -7.62 8.11
CA ALA A 181 -4.88 -6.90 7.81
C ALA A 181 -4.92 -5.46 8.35
N ARG A 182 -6.04 -4.76 8.24
CA ARG A 182 -6.22 -3.41 8.79
C ARG A 182 -6.10 -3.39 10.31
N GLU A 183 -6.83 -4.28 10.98
CA GLU A 183 -6.80 -4.38 12.44
C GLU A 183 -5.42 -4.79 12.95
N ALA A 184 -4.79 -5.80 12.33
CA ALA A 184 -3.46 -6.27 12.72
C ALA A 184 -2.36 -5.21 12.57
N VAL A 185 -2.52 -4.25 11.66
CA VAL A 185 -1.52 -3.19 11.40
C VAL A 185 -1.82 -1.90 12.16
N SER A 186 -3.10 -1.53 12.26
CA SER A 186 -3.51 -0.18 12.69
C SER A 186 -4.20 -0.13 14.03
N GLU A 187 -4.62 -1.28 14.59
CA GLU A 187 -5.34 -1.35 15.85
C GLU A 187 -4.50 -2.07 16.93
N GLU A 188 -4.96 -2.02 18.16
CA GLU A 188 -4.30 -2.72 19.28
C GLU A 188 -4.27 -4.24 19.09
N LYS A 189 -5.32 -4.78 18.49
CA LYS A 189 -5.48 -6.22 18.21
C LYS A 189 -6.49 -6.46 17.10
N VAL A 190 -6.44 -7.65 16.52
CA VAL A 190 -7.54 -8.18 15.70
C VAL A 190 -8.74 -8.41 16.60
N SER A 191 -9.90 -7.90 16.24
CA SER A 191 -11.14 -8.05 16.99
C SER A 191 -11.59 -9.51 17.06
N SER A 192 -12.39 -9.86 18.09
CA SER A 192 -12.88 -11.24 18.24
C SER A 192 -13.76 -11.66 17.07
N ASP A 193 -14.55 -10.74 16.51
CA ASP A 193 -15.43 -11.05 15.37
C ASP A 193 -14.60 -11.28 14.09
N THR A 194 -13.65 -10.40 13.78
CA THR A 194 -12.74 -10.59 12.64
C THR A 194 -11.91 -11.87 12.79
N TYR A 195 -11.46 -12.20 14.01
CA TYR A 195 -10.74 -13.45 14.26
C TYR A 195 -11.63 -14.68 14.06
N ALA A 196 -12.91 -14.63 14.51
CA ALA A 196 -13.86 -15.72 14.32
C ALA A 196 -14.15 -15.96 12.82
N ASP A 197 -14.40 -14.88 12.05
CA ASP A 197 -14.57 -14.96 10.60
C ASP A 197 -13.34 -15.55 9.90
N ALA A 198 -12.14 -15.14 10.33
CA ALA A 198 -10.90 -15.66 9.77
C ALA A 198 -10.71 -17.15 10.10
N MET A 199 -11.08 -17.57 11.31
CA MET A 199 -11.05 -18.98 11.72
C MET A 199 -12.06 -19.82 10.92
N GLU A 200 -13.25 -19.30 10.63
CA GLU A 200 -14.25 -19.97 9.80
C GLU A 200 -13.74 -20.19 8.36
N HIS A 201 -13.12 -19.17 7.77
CA HIS A 201 -12.68 -19.24 6.37
C HIS A 201 -11.37 -20.00 6.18
N PHE A 202 -10.43 -19.90 7.12
CA PHE A 202 -9.05 -20.36 6.91
C PHE A 202 -8.57 -21.42 7.90
N GLY A 203 -9.29 -21.63 8.97
CA GLY A 203 -8.84 -22.48 10.09
C GLY A 203 -7.58 -21.94 10.77
N GLN A 204 -7.12 -22.62 11.79
CA GLN A 204 -6.01 -22.15 12.63
C GLN A 204 -4.70 -21.95 11.85
N LYS A 205 -4.37 -22.88 10.93
CA LYS A 205 -3.18 -22.78 10.09
C LYS A 205 -3.26 -21.56 9.16
N GLY A 206 -4.40 -21.41 8.46
CA GLY A 206 -4.58 -20.31 7.50
C GLY A 206 -4.62 -18.93 8.17
N VAL A 207 -5.15 -18.82 9.40
CA VAL A 207 -5.07 -17.57 10.19
C VAL A 207 -3.63 -17.26 10.56
N MET A 208 -2.82 -18.27 10.95
CA MET A 208 -1.39 -18.06 11.23
C MET A 208 -0.62 -17.66 9.97
N ASP A 209 -0.91 -18.27 8.82
CA ASP A 209 -0.32 -17.92 7.54
C ASP A 209 -0.73 -16.47 7.10
N LEU A 210 -1.97 -16.06 7.38
CA LEU A 210 -2.44 -14.70 7.11
C LEU A 210 -1.70 -13.69 7.99
N ALA A 211 -1.62 -13.94 9.30
CA ALA A 211 -0.87 -13.11 10.25
C ALA A 211 0.62 -13.05 9.87
N GLY A 212 1.19 -14.19 9.47
CA GLY A 212 2.56 -14.29 8.99
C GLY A 212 2.82 -13.41 7.76
N LEU A 213 1.91 -13.43 6.78
CA LEU A 213 2.02 -12.60 5.57
C LEU A 213 1.94 -11.11 5.89
N VAL A 214 0.97 -10.69 6.71
CA VAL A 214 0.84 -9.29 7.18
C VAL A 214 2.09 -8.87 7.95
N GLY A 215 2.56 -9.68 8.91
CA GLY A 215 3.77 -9.40 9.69
C GLY A 215 5.03 -9.33 8.83
N TYR A 216 5.16 -10.22 7.86
CA TYR A 216 6.28 -10.21 6.91
C TYR A 216 6.34 -8.90 6.11
N TYR A 217 5.21 -8.44 5.56
CA TYR A 217 5.18 -7.17 4.81
C TYR A 217 5.33 -5.93 5.70
N ASN A 218 4.97 -6.00 6.98
CA ASN A 218 5.37 -4.98 7.95
C ASN A 218 6.89 -4.94 8.15
N PHE A 219 7.53 -6.10 8.30
CA PHE A 219 9.00 -6.19 8.39
C PHE A 219 9.68 -5.65 7.12
N VAL A 220 9.21 -6.04 5.93
CA VAL A 220 9.67 -5.47 4.65
C VAL A 220 9.55 -3.96 4.67
N ASN A 221 8.40 -3.42 5.07
CA ASN A 221 8.16 -1.98 5.08
C ASN A 221 9.06 -1.23 6.07
N ILE A 222 9.37 -1.82 7.23
CA ILE A 222 10.36 -1.25 8.17
C ILE A 222 11.74 -1.18 7.51
N THR A 223 12.14 -2.22 6.78
CA THR A 223 13.39 -2.20 6.00
C THR A 223 13.39 -1.09 4.96
N LEU A 224 12.30 -0.98 4.17
CA LEU A 224 12.16 0.06 3.15
C LEU A 224 12.30 1.47 3.73
N LYS A 225 11.68 1.72 4.89
CA LYS A 225 11.77 3.01 5.59
C LYS A 225 13.14 3.27 6.19
N ALA A 226 13.75 2.26 6.83
CA ALA A 226 15.04 2.42 7.50
C ALA A 226 16.18 2.70 6.50
N PHE A 227 16.14 2.01 5.37
CA PHE A 227 17.15 2.15 4.31
C PHE A 227 16.71 3.10 3.19
N ASP A 228 15.58 3.79 3.38
CA ASP A 228 15.01 4.75 2.43
C ASP A 228 15.03 4.24 0.99
N VAL A 229 14.47 3.04 0.78
CA VAL A 229 14.46 2.38 -0.53
C VAL A 229 13.50 3.11 -1.45
N GLN A 230 14.03 3.71 -2.51
CA GLN A 230 13.32 4.52 -3.47
C GLN A 230 12.77 3.71 -4.65
N LEU A 231 11.70 4.19 -5.26
CA LEU A 231 11.38 3.81 -6.63
C LEU A 231 12.40 4.48 -7.56
N ALA A 232 12.92 3.73 -8.53
CA ALA A 232 13.83 4.28 -9.52
C ALA A 232 13.18 5.43 -10.31
N PRO A 233 13.94 6.45 -10.76
CA PRO A 233 13.44 7.50 -11.62
C PRO A 233 12.69 6.95 -12.85
N GLY A 234 11.65 7.64 -13.27
CA GLY A 234 10.76 7.21 -14.35
C GLY A 234 9.68 6.21 -13.94
N ARG A 235 9.72 5.69 -12.69
CA ARG A 235 8.63 4.85 -12.17
C ARG A 235 7.44 5.71 -11.74
N GLU A 236 6.25 5.23 -12.05
CA GLU A 236 5.01 5.85 -11.61
C GLU A 236 4.72 5.47 -10.14
N ARG A 237 4.30 6.47 -9.34
CA ARG A 237 3.80 6.25 -7.98
C ARG A 237 2.33 5.87 -8.06
N LEU A 238 2.00 4.59 -7.80
CA LEU A 238 0.64 4.07 -7.94
C LEU A 238 -0.24 4.27 -6.69
N LEU A 239 0.36 4.57 -5.54
CA LEU A 239 -0.37 4.95 -4.33
C LEU A 239 -0.39 6.48 -4.25
N PRO A 240 -1.56 7.13 -4.29
CA PRO A 240 -1.64 8.59 -4.20
C PRO A 240 -1.23 9.07 -2.82
N ASP A 241 -0.61 10.25 -2.76
CA ASP A 241 -0.37 10.97 -1.50
C ASP A 241 -1.73 11.48 -0.99
N LEU A 242 -2.29 10.79 -0.01
CA LEU A 242 -3.60 11.08 0.60
C LEU A 242 -3.46 11.76 1.96
N TRP A 243 -2.54 12.72 2.07
CA TRP A 243 -2.30 13.51 3.30
C TRP A 243 -2.18 14.98 3.04
#